data_26c668a25e0e40935d97b9723b320f96
#
_entry.id   26c668a25e0e40935d97b9723b320f96
#
_cell.length_a   1.000
_cell.length_b   1.000
_cell.length_c   1.000
_cell.angle_alpha   90.00
_cell.angle_beta   90.00
_cell.angle_gamma   90.00
#
_symmetry.space_group_name_H-M   'P 1'
#
loop_
_entity.id
_entity.type
_entity.pdbx_description
1 polymer ?
#
loop_
_entity_poly.entity_id
_entity_poly.type
_entity_poly.pdbx_seq_one_letter_code
_entity_poly.pdbx_strand_id
1 'polypeptide(L)'
;SNLKPSCVVIVATIRALKMHGGVAKDDLKNENVEALKKGLVNLERHIENVKKFGLPVAVAVNHFIKDTDNEVKALIEFCDGMGVKASLCTHWANGGEGTKELAAHVVELCEKNEAKFKFLYESKTPLFKKIETIAKEIYRADEVIADTKIRDQLKSFEEAGFGELPICVAKTQYSFSTDPSLKGAPSGHALPIREIRLSSGAEFIVVVCGAIMTMPGLPRVPAADSIKLNKD
;
A
#
# COMPACT_ATOMS: atom_id res chain seq x y z
N SER A 1 -0.42 -0.62 18.70
CA SER A 1 -0.65 -2.05 18.94
C SER A 1 0.70 -2.77 19.14
N ASN A 2 0.69 -3.86 19.90
CA ASN A 2 1.91 -4.69 20.09
C ASN A 2 2.05 -5.79 19.02
N LEU A 3 1.32 -5.68 17.90
CA LEU A 3 1.40 -6.63 16.81
C LEU A 3 2.70 -6.43 16.03
N LYS A 4 3.44 -7.52 15.86
CA LYS A 4 4.65 -7.58 15.04
C LYS A 4 4.41 -8.57 13.90
N PRO A 5 4.36 -8.14 12.65
CA PRO A 5 4.15 -9.05 11.52
C PRO A 5 5.37 -9.96 11.33
N SER A 6 5.13 -11.21 10.91
CA SER A 6 6.17 -12.17 10.58
C SER A 6 6.57 -12.11 9.10
N CYS A 7 5.64 -11.72 8.22
CA CYS A 7 5.88 -11.45 6.81
C CYS A 7 4.79 -10.53 6.24
N VAL A 8 4.97 -10.08 5.02
CA VAL A 8 3.97 -9.28 4.28
C VAL A 8 3.69 -9.92 2.94
N VAL A 9 2.40 -10.04 2.59
CA VAL A 9 1.96 -10.46 1.27
C VAL A 9 1.53 -9.21 0.50
N ILE A 10 2.22 -8.91 -0.60
CA ILE A 10 1.83 -7.86 -1.54
C ILE A 10 0.95 -8.49 -2.62
N VAL A 11 -0.28 -8.02 -2.75
CA VAL A 11 -1.18 -8.45 -3.82
C VAL A 11 -0.93 -7.60 -5.05
N ALA A 12 -0.48 -8.23 -6.13
CA ALA A 12 -0.26 -7.59 -7.42
C ALA A 12 -1.31 -8.07 -8.44
N THR A 13 -1.72 -7.17 -9.34
CA THR A 13 -2.54 -7.52 -10.49
C THR A 13 -1.89 -7.02 -11.77
N ILE A 14 -1.87 -7.84 -12.81
CA ILE A 14 -1.35 -7.48 -14.13
C ILE A 14 -2.03 -6.20 -14.65
N ARG A 15 -3.33 -6.08 -14.44
CA ARG A 15 -4.12 -4.90 -14.85
C ARG A 15 -3.62 -3.61 -14.21
N ALA A 16 -3.39 -3.61 -12.90
CA ALA A 16 -2.87 -2.42 -12.20
C ALA A 16 -1.46 -2.06 -12.69
N LEU A 17 -0.60 -3.05 -12.88
CA LEU A 17 0.76 -2.83 -13.37
C LEU A 17 0.76 -2.30 -14.81
N LYS A 18 -0.09 -2.81 -15.70
CA LYS A 18 -0.26 -2.24 -17.05
C LYS A 18 -0.75 -0.79 -17.00
N MET A 19 -1.67 -0.44 -16.08
CA MET A 19 -2.09 0.95 -15.88
C MET A 19 -0.91 1.84 -15.42
N HIS A 20 -0.07 1.35 -14.53
CA HIS A 20 1.17 2.04 -14.14
C HIS A 20 2.16 2.16 -15.30
N GLY A 21 2.12 1.25 -16.27
CA GLY A 21 2.88 1.32 -17.52
C GLY A 21 2.26 2.18 -18.62
N GLY A 22 1.10 2.84 -18.32
CA GLY A 22 0.47 3.81 -19.22
C GLY A 22 -0.68 3.26 -20.07
N VAL A 23 -1.13 2.02 -19.86
CA VAL A 23 -2.29 1.45 -20.59
C VAL A 23 -3.59 2.07 -20.07
N ALA A 24 -4.45 2.50 -20.99
CA ALA A 24 -5.77 3.01 -20.66
C ALA A 24 -6.68 1.88 -20.10
N LYS A 25 -7.66 2.25 -19.25
CA LYS A 25 -8.54 1.29 -18.57
C LYS A 25 -9.28 0.36 -19.54
N ASP A 26 -9.70 0.88 -20.69
CA ASP A 26 -10.48 0.13 -21.67
C ASP A 26 -9.64 -0.89 -22.47
N ASP A 27 -8.31 -0.69 -22.51
CA ASP A 27 -7.35 -1.52 -23.23
C ASP A 27 -6.68 -2.59 -22.35
N LEU A 28 -6.98 -2.62 -21.06
CA LEU A 28 -6.36 -3.57 -20.10
C LEU A 28 -6.62 -5.05 -20.41
N LYS A 29 -7.64 -5.34 -21.22
CA LYS A 29 -7.98 -6.70 -21.67
C LYS A 29 -7.01 -7.27 -22.72
N ASN A 30 -6.24 -6.42 -23.38
CA ASN A 30 -5.28 -6.80 -24.41
C ASN A 30 -3.93 -7.10 -23.76
N GLU A 31 -3.21 -8.12 -24.26
CA GLU A 31 -1.83 -8.37 -23.83
C GLU A 31 -0.95 -7.16 -24.10
N ASN A 32 -0.15 -6.79 -23.11
CA ASN A 32 0.86 -5.74 -23.26
C ASN A 32 2.00 -5.94 -22.26
N VAL A 33 2.91 -6.85 -22.57
CA VAL A 33 4.07 -7.19 -21.74
C VAL A 33 5.01 -6.00 -21.55
N GLU A 34 5.17 -5.14 -22.59
CA GLU A 34 6.05 -3.98 -22.49
C GLU A 34 5.50 -2.92 -21.52
N ALA A 35 4.19 -2.67 -21.54
CA ALA A 35 3.58 -1.79 -20.55
C ALA A 35 3.61 -2.40 -19.16
N LEU A 36 3.41 -3.72 -19.02
CA LEU A 36 3.57 -4.43 -17.75
C LEU A 36 4.97 -4.17 -17.19
N LYS A 37 6.02 -4.43 -17.98
CA LYS A 37 7.41 -4.21 -17.57
C LYS A 37 7.69 -2.76 -17.12
N LYS A 38 7.15 -1.78 -17.84
CA LYS A 38 7.24 -0.36 -17.42
C LYS A 38 6.54 -0.10 -16.08
N GLY A 39 5.44 -0.79 -15.81
CA GLY A 39 4.68 -0.62 -14.59
C GLY A 39 5.25 -1.36 -13.37
N LEU A 40 6.16 -2.34 -13.58
CA LEU A 40 6.78 -3.13 -12.50
C LEU A 40 7.55 -2.28 -11.50
N VAL A 41 8.03 -1.09 -11.87
CA VAL A 41 8.66 -0.14 -10.95
C VAL A 41 7.74 0.26 -9.78
N ASN A 42 6.42 0.17 -9.96
CA ASN A 42 5.47 0.39 -8.88
C ASN A 42 5.51 -0.75 -7.84
N LEU A 43 5.52 -1.99 -8.32
CA LEU A 43 5.66 -3.17 -7.46
C LEU A 43 7.02 -3.19 -6.75
N GLU A 44 8.10 -2.88 -7.48
CA GLU A 44 9.44 -2.73 -6.92
C GLU A 44 9.45 -1.79 -5.72
N ARG A 45 8.88 -0.58 -5.87
CA ARG A 45 8.79 0.40 -4.79
C ARG A 45 8.02 -0.14 -3.58
N HIS A 46 6.93 -0.88 -3.79
CA HIS A 46 6.20 -1.51 -2.68
C HIS A 46 7.03 -2.58 -1.97
N ILE A 47 7.74 -3.43 -2.70
CA ILE A 47 8.64 -4.45 -2.13
C ILE A 47 9.76 -3.78 -1.32
N GLU A 48 10.42 -2.76 -1.89
CA GLU A 48 11.45 -1.99 -1.19
C GLU A 48 10.92 -1.36 0.11
N ASN A 49 9.72 -0.76 0.05
CA ASN A 49 9.10 -0.14 1.21
C ASN A 49 8.85 -1.15 2.33
N VAL A 50 8.35 -2.35 2.01
CA VAL A 50 8.15 -3.40 3.02
C VAL A 50 9.49 -3.87 3.60
N LYS A 51 10.52 -4.07 2.75
CA LYS A 51 11.87 -4.46 3.20
C LYS A 51 12.49 -3.44 4.16
N LYS A 52 12.15 -2.14 4.06
CA LYS A 52 12.60 -1.12 5.03
C LYS A 52 12.13 -1.37 6.46
N PHE A 53 10.98 -2.02 6.62
CA PHE A 53 10.48 -2.43 7.95
C PHE A 53 11.12 -3.73 8.46
N GLY A 54 12.08 -4.30 7.72
CA GLY A 54 12.77 -5.53 8.11
C GLY A 54 11.90 -6.78 8.00
N LEU A 55 10.93 -6.78 7.08
CA LEU A 55 9.97 -7.86 6.92
C LEU A 55 10.22 -8.66 5.63
N PRO A 56 10.13 -9.99 5.70
CA PRO A 56 10.07 -10.84 4.52
C PRO A 56 8.82 -10.53 3.68
N VAL A 57 8.96 -10.65 2.36
CA VAL A 57 7.90 -10.32 1.39
C VAL A 57 7.58 -11.52 0.54
N ALA A 58 6.29 -11.82 0.38
CA ALA A 58 5.74 -12.66 -0.67
C ALA A 58 4.88 -11.82 -1.61
N VAL A 59 4.80 -12.19 -2.89
CA VAL A 59 3.91 -11.54 -3.86
C VAL A 59 2.81 -12.52 -4.27
N ALA A 60 1.56 -12.11 -4.10
CA ALA A 60 0.39 -12.81 -4.61
C ALA A 60 -0.03 -12.21 -5.95
N VAL A 61 0.13 -12.93 -7.05
CA VAL A 61 -0.35 -12.51 -8.36
C VAL A 61 -1.84 -12.88 -8.45
N ASN A 62 -2.70 -11.89 -8.18
CA ASN A 62 -4.16 -12.10 -8.27
C ASN A 62 -4.57 -12.15 -9.75
N HIS A 63 -4.78 -13.37 -10.24
CA HIS A 63 -5.00 -13.68 -11.64
C HIS A 63 -6.44 -13.39 -12.08
N PHE A 64 -6.58 -12.73 -13.22
CA PHE A 64 -7.86 -12.52 -13.91
C PHE A 64 -7.89 -13.29 -15.24
N ILE A 65 -9.08 -13.67 -15.68
CA ILE A 65 -9.32 -14.49 -16.89
C ILE A 65 -8.63 -13.94 -18.17
N LYS A 66 -8.39 -12.62 -18.23
CA LYS A 66 -7.77 -11.97 -19.39
C LYS A 66 -6.26 -11.76 -19.26
N ASP A 67 -5.69 -12.14 -18.13
CA ASP A 67 -4.24 -12.09 -17.96
C ASP A 67 -3.61 -13.22 -18.78
N THR A 68 -2.55 -12.90 -19.52
CA THR A 68 -1.89 -13.89 -20.39
C THR A 68 -0.71 -14.53 -19.68
N ASP A 69 -0.34 -15.75 -20.13
CA ASP A 69 0.81 -16.49 -19.57
C ASP A 69 2.11 -15.69 -19.71
N ASN A 70 2.28 -14.95 -20.82
CA ASN A 70 3.46 -14.11 -21.04
C ASN A 70 3.56 -12.96 -20.02
N GLU A 71 2.42 -12.33 -19.68
CA GLU A 71 2.36 -11.28 -18.68
C GLU A 71 2.61 -11.83 -17.26
N VAL A 72 2.01 -12.97 -16.92
CA VAL A 72 2.25 -13.66 -15.64
C VAL A 72 3.72 -14.03 -15.50
N LYS A 73 4.30 -14.65 -16.54
CA LYS A 73 5.71 -15.05 -16.56
C LYS A 73 6.64 -13.86 -16.35
N ALA A 74 6.40 -12.76 -17.08
CA ALA A 74 7.24 -11.55 -16.96
C ALA A 74 7.19 -10.96 -15.53
N LEU A 75 6.04 -11.02 -14.85
CA LEU A 75 5.90 -10.56 -13.47
C LEU A 75 6.65 -11.47 -12.50
N ILE A 76 6.50 -12.80 -12.65
CA ILE A 76 7.19 -13.77 -11.79
C ILE A 76 8.71 -13.65 -11.95
N GLU A 77 9.23 -13.62 -13.18
CA GLU A 77 10.67 -13.45 -13.46
C GLU A 77 11.23 -12.16 -12.86
N PHE A 78 10.45 -11.08 -12.88
CA PHE A 78 10.84 -9.82 -12.24
C PHE A 78 10.96 -9.97 -10.72
N CYS A 79 9.98 -10.59 -10.07
CA CYS A 79 10.01 -10.82 -8.63
C CYS A 79 11.18 -11.74 -8.22
N ASP A 80 11.45 -12.78 -9.00
CA ASP A 80 12.59 -13.68 -8.79
C ASP A 80 13.91 -12.91 -8.86
N GLY A 81 14.05 -11.98 -9.83
CA GLY A 81 15.19 -11.08 -9.94
C GLY A 81 15.39 -10.17 -8.71
N MET A 82 14.33 -9.88 -7.98
CA MET A 82 14.36 -9.12 -6.71
C MET A 82 14.58 -10.01 -5.47
N GLY A 83 14.72 -11.32 -5.65
CA GLY A 83 14.79 -12.30 -4.57
C GLY A 83 13.50 -12.40 -3.77
N VAL A 84 12.34 -12.24 -4.42
CA VAL A 84 11.01 -12.33 -3.82
C VAL A 84 10.17 -13.33 -4.60
N LYS A 85 9.67 -14.36 -3.92
CA LYS A 85 8.80 -15.34 -4.57
C LYS A 85 7.43 -14.74 -4.85
N ALA A 86 6.96 -14.87 -6.11
CA ALA A 86 5.63 -14.54 -6.55
C ALA A 86 4.84 -15.82 -6.86
N SER A 87 3.66 -15.95 -6.27
CA SER A 87 2.77 -17.11 -6.49
C SER A 87 1.51 -16.69 -7.25
N LEU A 88 1.16 -17.44 -8.30
CA LEU A 88 -0.07 -17.22 -9.04
C LEU A 88 -1.28 -17.65 -8.20
N CYS A 89 -2.22 -16.75 -8.01
CA CYS A 89 -3.41 -16.97 -7.20
C CYS A 89 -4.66 -17.01 -8.08
N THR A 90 -5.27 -18.19 -8.20
CA THR A 90 -6.47 -18.44 -9.00
C THR A 90 -7.71 -18.70 -8.13
N HIS A 91 -7.72 -18.16 -6.93
CA HIS A 91 -8.76 -18.40 -5.91
C HIS A 91 -10.18 -17.99 -6.37
N TRP A 92 -10.28 -17.04 -7.29
CA TRP A 92 -11.57 -16.67 -7.86
C TRP A 92 -12.25 -17.83 -8.58
N ALA A 93 -11.48 -18.64 -9.33
CA ALA A 93 -11.99 -19.80 -10.06
C ALA A 93 -11.92 -21.10 -9.25
N ASN A 94 -10.88 -21.25 -8.42
CA ASN A 94 -10.51 -22.53 -7.80
C ASN A 94 -10.61 -22.51 -6.26
N GLY A 95 -11.15 -21.43 -5.68
CA GLY A 95 -11.25 -21.30 -4.22
C GLY A 95 -9.89 -21.42 -3.54
N GLY A 96 -9.85 -22.03 -2.35
CA GLY A 96 -8.63 -22.20 -1.55
C GLY A 96 -7.53 -23.00 -2.26
N GLU A 97 -7.90 -23.91 -3.14
CA GLU A 97 -6.94 -24.68 -3.94
C GLU A 97 -6.03 -23.76 -4.77
N GLY A 98 -6.60 -22.68 -5.33
CA GLY A 98 -5.89 -21.70 -6.14
C GLY A 98 -4.88 -20.82 -5.37
N THR A 99 -4.74 -21.00 -4.06
CA THR A 99 -3.80 -20.24 -3.22
C THR A 99 -2.88 -21.11 -2.36
N LYS A 100 -2.90 -22.42 -2.54
CA LYS A 100 -2.09 -23.35 -1.74
C LYS A 100 -0.59 -23.04 -1.81
N GLU A 101 -0.07 -22.71 -2.98
CA GLU A 101 1.33 -22.39 -3.14
C GLU A 101 1.72 -21.14 -2.35
N LEU A 102 0.90 -20.08 -2.42
CA LEU A 102 1.11 -18.88 -1.62
C LEU A 102 1.06 -19.20 -0.12
N ALA A 103 0.06 -19.97 0.32
CA ALA A 103 -0.09 -20.36 1.71
C ALA A 103 1.14 -21.12 2.24
N ALA A 104 1.62 -22.11 1.48
CA ALA A 104 2.83 -22.85 1.83
C ALA A 104 4.05 -21.94 1.94
N HIS A 105 4.22 -20.99 1.02
CA HIS A 105 5.32 -20.03 1.06
C HIS A 105 5.22 -19.08 2.27
N VAL A 106 4.01 -18.61 2.61
CA VAL A 106 3.79 -17.77 3.81
C VAL A 106 4.15 -18.54 5.08
N VAL A 107 3.76 -19.82 5.18
CA VAL A 107 4.15 -20.68 6.31
C VAL A 107 5.66 -20.80 6.41
N GLU A 108 6.33 -21.09 5.28
CA GLU A 108 7.80 -21.15 5.23
C GLU A 108 8.47 -19.86 5.73
N LEU A 109 8.00 -18.67 5.28
CA LEU A 109 8.53 -17.39 5.73
C LEU A 109 8.32 -17.17 7.24
N CYS A 110 7.17 -17.57 7.76
CA CYS A 110 6.88 -17.46 9.20
C CYS A 110 7.75 -18.40 10.03
N GLU A 111 7.96 -19.65 9.58
CA GLU A 111 8.76 -20.65 10.27
C GLU A 111 10.25 -20.32 10.28
N LYS A 112 10.78 -19.72 9.21
CA LYS A 112 12.18 -19.21 9.17
C LYS A 112 12.45 -18.14 10.21
N ASN A 113 11.42 -17.43 10.67
CA ASN A 113 11.52 -16.40 11.71
C ASN A 113 12.59 -15.33 11.44
N GLU A 114 12.77 -14.94 10.18
CA GLU A 114 13.77 -13.96 9.75
C GLU A 114 13.30 -12.50 9.88
N ALA A 115 12.06 -12.28 10.29
CA ALA A 115 11.50 -10.95 10.47
C ALA A 115 12.25 -10.18 11.56
N LYS A 116 12.81 -9.03 11.18
CA LYS A 116 13.48 -8.07 12.07
C LYS A 116 12.69 -6.75 12.05
N PHE A 117 11.40 -6.84 12.43
CA PHE A 117 10.52 -5.69 12.36
C PHE A 117 11.06 -4.49 13.11
N LYS A 118 11.10 -3.34 12.45
CA LYS A 118 11.46 -2.05 13.01
C LYS A 118 10.51 -0.96 12.51
N PHE A 119 10.26 0.02 13.34
CA PHE A 119 9.50 1.20 12.95
C PHE A 119 10.36 2.10 12.04
N LEU A 120 9.69 2.91 11.22
CA LEU A 120 10.33 3.86 10.32
C LEU A 120 10.96 5.04 11.07
N TYR A 121 10.42 5.37 12.24
CA TYR A 121 10.86 6.43 13.15
C TYR A 121 10.60 6.05 14.60
N GLU A 122 11.25 6.70 15.54
CA GLU A 122 11.03 6.52 16.96
C GLU A 122 9.75 7.22 17.43
N SER A 123 9.06 6.70 18.46
CA SER A 123 7.80 7.27 18.97
C SER A 123 7.94 8.72 19.41
N LYS A 124 9.07 9.08 20.01
CA LYS A 124 9.38 10.43 20.50
C LYS A 124 9.80 11.43 19.42
N THR A 125 9.91 11.01 18.17
CA THR A 125 10.18 11.93 17.05
C THR A 125 9.04 12.95 16.94
N PRO A 126 9.31 14.27 16.77
CA PRO A 126 8.27 15.28 16.58
C PRO A 126 7.31 14.93 15.43
N LEU A 127 6.03 15.25 15.58
CA LEU A 127 4.99 14.83 14.64
C LEU A 127 5.28 15.23 13.19
N PHE A 128 5.69 16.49 12.98
CA PHE A 128 6.02 16.96 11.64
C PHE A 128 7.20 16.18 11.05
N LYS A 129 8.20 15.85 11.88
CA LYS A 129 9.37 15.06 11.46
C LYS A 129 9.00 13.61 11.10
N LYS A 130 8.04 13.02 11.81
CA LYS A 130 7.46 11.71 11.43
C LYS A 130 6.85 11.77 10.02
N ILE A 131 6.08 12.83 9.74
CA ILE A 131 5.47 13.05 8.42
C ILE A 131 6.55 13.19 7.33
N GLU A 132 7.59 14.01 7.57
CA GLU A 132 8.71 14.14 6.63
C GLU A 132 9.43 12.81 6.39
N THR A 133 9.61 12.01 7.44
CA THR A 133 10.24 10.69 7.32
C THR A 133 9.41 9.76 6.43
N ILE A 134 8.10 9.71 6.62
CA ILE A 134 7.20 8.93 5.75
C ILE A 134 7.26 9.43 4.31
N ALA A 135 7.18 10.75 4.12
CA ALA A 135 7.22 11.37 2.79
C ALA A 135 8.50 11.00 2.03
N LYS A 136 9.66 11.09 2.67
CA LYS A 136 10.95 10.78 2.06
C LYS A 136 11.18 9.29 1.88
N GLU A 137 10.97 8.51 2.93
CA GLU A 137 11.34 7.09 2.93
C GLU A 137 10.35 6.20 2.16
N ILE A 138 9.06 6.49 2.23
CA ILE A 138 8.01 5.66 1.63
C ILE A 138 7.58 6.21 0.26
N TYR A 139 7.36 7.52 0.17
CA TYR A 139 6.84 8.15 -1.04
C TYR A 139 7.92 8.72 -1.95
N ARG A 140 9.18 8.85 -1.46
CA ARG A 140 10.30 9.49 -2.18
C ARG A 140 9.96 10.92 -2.59
N ALA A 141 9.19 11.62 -1.76
CA ALA A 141 8.92 13.04 -1.89
C ALA A 141 10.14 13.86 -1.41
N ASP A 142 10.41 14.98 -2.05
CA ASP A 142 11.50 15.89 -1.68
C ASP A 142 11.11 16.75 -0.48
N GLU A 143 9.84 17.17 -0.44
CA GLU A 143 9.36 18.07 0.61
C GLU A 143 7.92 17.75 1.05
N VAL A 144 7.59 18.23 2.27
CA VAL A 144 6.24 18.25 2.81
C VAL A 144 5.79 19.71 2.91
N ILE A 145 4.68 20.04 2.24
CA ILE A 145 4.09 21.37 2.29
C ILE A 145 2.98 21.37 3.34
N ALA A 146 3.13 22.23 4.36
CA ALA A 146 2.13 22.44 5.41
C ALA A 146 2.01 23.94 5.68
N ASP A 147 0.80 24.45 5.66
CA ASP A 147 0.53 25.85 6.06
C ASP A 147 0.72 26.07 7.57
N THR A 148 0.63 27.30 8.01
CA THR A 148 0.79 27.68 9.42
C THR A 148 -0.27 27.00 10.29
N LYS A 149 -1.51 26.92 9.82
CA LYS A 149 -2.62 26.29 10.57
C LYS A 149 -2.33 24.81 10.86
N ILE A 150 -1.84 24.06 9.87
CA ILE A 150 -1.45 22.65 10.03
C ILE A 150 -0.29 22.51 11.02
N ARG A 151 0.72 23.38 10.94
CA ARG A 151 1.86 23.36 11.85
C ARG A 151 1.46 23.68 13.28
N ASP A 152 0.62 24.67 13.49
CA ASP A 152 0.10 25.05 14.81
C ASP A 152 -0.77 23.93 15.41
N GLN A 153 -1.57 23.26 14.58
CA GLN A 153 -2.39 22.13 15.02
C GLN A 153 -1.53 20.93 15.44
N LEU A 154 -0.46 20.60 14.70
CA LEU A 154 0.50 19.56 15.10
C LEU A 154 1.15 19.90 16.45
N LYS A 155 1.56 21.14 16.63
CA LYS A 155 2.12 21.61 17.90
C LYS A 155 1.11 21.48 19.05
N SER A 156 -0.15 21.87 18.83
CA SER A 156 -1.22 21.69 19.81
C SER A 156 -1.43 20.23 20.19
N PHE A 157 -1.31 19.30 19.25
CA PHE A 157 -1.38 17.87 19.54
C PHE A 157 -0.20 17.39 20.39
N GLU A 158 1.02 17.89 20.12
CA GLU A 158 2.19 17.58 20.94
C GLU A 158 2.05 18.11 22.37
N GLU A 159 1.59 19.36 22.53
CA GLU A 159 1.34 20.01 23.83
C GLU A 159 0.23 19.30 24.63
N ALA A 160 -0.76 18.74 23.95
CA ALA A 160 -1.84 17.94 24.53
C ALA A 160 -1.43 16.49 24.88
N GLY A 161 -0.17 16.11 24.67
CA GLY A 161 0.35 14.79 25.02
C GLY A 161 0.21 13.72 23.92
N PHE A 162 -0.19 14.10 22.70
CA PHE A 162 -0.35 13.17 21.56
C PHE A 162 0.89 13.08 20.67
N GLY A 163 2.02 13.64 21.07
CA GLY A 163 3.26 13.68 20.27
C GLY A 163 3.86 12.31 19.97
N GLU A 164 3.61 11.29 20.78
CA GLU A 164 4.12 9.93 20.54
C GLU A 164 3.25 9.10 19.60
N LEU A 165 2.05 9.58 19.23
CA LEU A 165 1.16 8.84 18.34
C LEU A 165 1.77 8.64 16.94
N PRO A 166 1.52 7.49 16.31
CA PRO A 166 1.94 7.22 14.94
C PRO A 166 1.13 8.03 13.92
N ILE A 167 1.71 8.22 12.75
CA ILE A 167 1.11 8.93 11.62
C ILE A 167 0.53 7.93 10.63
N CYS A 168 -0.71 8.19 10.19
CA CYS A 168 -1.37 7.53 9.09
C CYS A 168 -1.58 8.52 7.95
N VAL A 169 -0.90 8.33 6.82
CA VAL A 169 -1.04 9.22 5.64
C VAL A 169 -2.17 8.71 4.76
N ALA A 170 -3.16 9.57 4.51
CA ALA A 170 -4.26 9.34 3.58
C ALA A 170 -4.06 10.20 2.33
N LYS A 171 -3.87 9.55 1.19
CA LYS A 171 -3.70 10.19 -0.12
C LYS A 171 -4.26 9.31 -1.23
N THR A 172 -4.22 9.77 -2.50
CA THR A 172 -4.66 8.96 -3.63
C THR A 172 -3.98 7.58 -3.65
N GLN A 173 -4.74 6.54 -3.95
CA GLN A 173 -4.25 5.17 -4.12
C GLN A 173 -3.61 4.93 -5.50
N TYR A 174 -3.73 5.85 -6.44
CA TYR A 174 -3.28 5.67 -7.83
C TYR A 174 -1.83 6.09 -8.09
N SER A 175 -1.16 6.69 -7.11
CA SER A 175 0.21 7.15 -7.22
C SER A 175 0.91 7.19 -5.86
N PHE A 176 2.24 7.12 -5.83
CA PHE A 176 3.03 7.46 -4.64
C PHE A 176 3.04 8.97 -4.35
N SER A 177 2.74 9.82 -5.35
CA SER A 177 2.52 11.26 -5.17
C SER A 177 1.07 11.57 -4.76
N THR A 178 0.72 12.84 -4.65
CA THR A 178 -0.68 13.30 -4.50
C THR A 178 -1.38 13.53 -5.84
N ASP A 179 -0.66 13.43 -6.95
CA ASP A 179 -1.19 13.50 -8.31
C ASP A 179 -1.45 12.09 -8.86
N PRO A 180 -2.72 11.70 -9.08
CA PRO A 180 -3.06 10.37 -9.59
C PRO A 180 -2.59 10.10 -11.02
N SER A 181 -2.17 11.12 -11.77
CA SER A 181 -1.64 10.98 -13.14
C SER A 181 -0.20 10.50 -13.17
N LEU A 182 0.59 10.75 -12.11
CA LEU A 182 1.97 10.30 -11.98
C LEU A 182 2.01 8.82 -11.67
N LYS A 183 2.13 7.99 -12.71
CA LYS A 183 2.13 6.53 -12.63
C LYS A 183 3.52 5.97 -12.29
N GLY A 184 3.57 4.66 -12.05
CA GLY A 184 4.81 3.95 -11.74
C GLY A 184 5.32 4.25 -10.33
N ALA A 185 6.54 4.76 -10.24
CA ALA A 185 7.21 5.08 -8.98
C ALA A 185 7.77 6.52 -8.99
N PRO A 186 6.92 7.54 -8.99
CA PRO A 186 7.38 8.93 -8.99
C PRO A 186 8.23 9.25 -7.76
N SER A 187 9.17 10.18 -7.93
CA SER A 187 10.04 10.73 -6.88
C SER A 187 10.24 12.22 -7.09
N GLY A 188 10.78 12.92 -6.12
CA GLY A 188 11.08 14.35 -6.23
C GLY A 188 9.86 15.27 -6.21
N HIS A 189 8.68 14.75 -5.85
CA HIS A 189 7.45 15.52 -5.76
C HIS A 189 7.26 16.11 -4.37
N ALA A 190 6.43 17.16 -4.27
CA ALA A 190 5.97 17.69 -3.00
C ALA A 190 4.78 16.88 -2.46
N LEU A 191 4.68 16.79 -1.13
CA LEU A 191 3.55 16.18 -0.43
C LEU A 191 2.77 17.29 0.32
N PRO A 192 1.75 17.91 -0.29
CA PRO A 192 0.93 18.92 0.36
C PRO A 192 -0.05 18.30 1.36
N ILE A 193 -0.01 18.76 2.61
CA ILE A 193 -0.97 18.40 3.65
C ILE A 193 -2.19 19.32 3.52
N ARG A 194 -3.37 18.72 3.33
CA ARG A 194 -4.64 19.45 3.31
C ARG A 194 -5.28 19.57 4.68
N GLU A 195 -5.17 18.52 5.48
CA GLU A 195 -5.87 18.41 6.76
C GLU A 195 -5.17 17.40 7.66
N ILE A 196 -5.25 17.59 8.97
CA ILE A 196 -4.86 16.59 9.96
C ILE A 196 -6.02 16.31 10.92
N ARG A 197 -6.14 15.08 11.36
CA ARG A 197 -7.20 14.62 12.27
C ARG A 197 -6.60 13.77 13.38
N LEU A 198 -6.94 14.06 14.61
CA LEU A 198 -6.62 13.21 15.75
C LEU A 198 -7.68 12.10 15.87
N SER A 199 -7.24 10.86 15.73
CA SER A 199 -8.06 9.66 15.98
C SER A 199 -7.68 9.09 17.36
N SER A 200 -8.07 9.80 18.43
CA SER A 200 -7.65 9.49 19.80
C SER A 200 -8.05 8.08 20.25
N GLY A 201 -9.24 7.61 19.88
CA GLY A 201 -9.70 6.27 20.24
C GLY A 201 -8.95 5.15 19.50
N ALA A 202 -8.36 5.44 18.34
CA ALA A 202 -7.55 4.50 17.56
C ALA A 202 -6.05 4.73 17.74
N GLU A 203 -5.67 5.75 18.50
CA GLU A 203 -4.30 6.10 18.88
C GLU A 203 -3.38 6.37 17.67
N PHE A 204 -3.84 7.17 16.71
CA PHE A 204 -3.02 7.69 15.62
C PHE A 204 -3.52 9.04 15.09
N ILE A 205 -2.64 9.73 14.36
CA ILE A 205 -2.96 10.98 13.68
C ILE A 205 -3.06 10.72 12.18
N VAL A 206 -4.21 11.08 11.59
CA VAL A 206 -4.42 11.01 10.14
C VAL A 206 -3.93 12.30 9.49
N VAL A 207 -3.07 12.16 8.48
CA VAL A 207 -2.57 13.25 7.64
C VAL A 207 -3.14 13.09 6.25
N VAL A 208 -4.07 13.97 5.87
CA VAL A 208 -4.74 13.94 4.56
C VAL A 208 -3.95 14.77 3.56
N CYS A 209 -3.47 14.14 2.50
CA CYS A 209 -2.65 14.77 1.47
C CYS A 209 -3.36 14.75 0.12
N GLY A 210 -3.46 15.92 -0.50
CA GLY A 210 -4.11 16.09 -1.80
C GLY A 210 -5.62 15.82 -1.76
N ALA A 211 -6.20 15.55 -2.92
CA ALA A 211 -7.62 15.22 -3.07
C ALA A 211 -7.83 13.72 -2.91
N ILE A 212 -8.43 13.31 -1.81
CA ILE A 212 -8.83 11.93 -1.58
C ILE A 212 -10.26 11.89 -1.03
N MET A 213 -11.03 10.91 -1.52
CA MET A 213 -12.33 10.58 -0.98
C MET A 213 -12.14 9.57 0.15
N THR A 214 -12.56 9.95 1.36
CA THR A 214 -12.56 9.03 2.51
C THR A 214 -13.78 8.10 2.43
N MET A 215 -13.56 6.82 2.71
CA MET A 215 -14.59 5.76 2.67
C MET A 215 -15.35 5.69 1.33
N PRO A 216 -14.65 5.50 0.19
CA PRO A 216 -15.31 5.39 -1.10
C PRO A 216 -16.20 4.14 -1.17
N GLY A 217 -17.36 4.28 -1.80
CA GLY A 217 -18.24 3.14 -2.07
C GLY A 217 -19.14 2.72 -0.91
N LEU A 218 -19.13 3.42 0.23
CA LEU A 218 -20.10 3.16 1.29
C LEU A 218 -21.48 3.75 0.90
N PRO A 219 -22.56 2.95 0.92
CA PRO A 219 -23.90 3.44 0.66
C PRO A 219 -24.38 4.36 1.79
N ARG A 220 -25.32 5.28 1.49
CA ARG A 220 -25.96 6.15 2.50
C ARG A 220 -26.67 5.35 3.58
N VAL A 221 -27.28 4.23 3.18
CA VAL A 221 -27.90 3.27 4.09
C VAL A 221 -26.97 2.07 4.16
N PRO A 222 -26.41 1.75 5.32
CA PRO A 222 -25.53 0.60 5.49
C PRO A 222 -26.23 -0.70 5.06
N ALA A 223 -25.52 -1.60 4.39
CA ALA A 223 -26.06 -2.91 4.05
C ALA A 223 -26.49 -3.71 5.31
N ALA A 224 -25.84 -3.45 6.44
CA ALA A 224 -26.19 -4.05 7.73
C ALA A 224 -27.66 -3.82 8.15
N ASP A 225 -28.26 -2.71 7.76
CA ASP A 225 -29.67 -2.39 8.08
C ASP A 225 -30.65 -3.33 7.37
N SER A 226 -30.25 -3.93 6.26
CA SER A 226 -31.06 -4.86 5.48
C SER A 226 -30.70 -6.34 5.68
N ILE A 227 -29.58 -6.64 6.33
CA ILE A 227 -29.15 -8.01 6.63
C ILE A 227 -30.03 -8.55 7.78
N LYS A 228 -30.74 -9.63 7.50
CA LYS A 228 -31.59 -10.31 8.48
C LYS A 228 -31.20 -11.79 8.54
N LEU A 229 -31.31 -12.37 9.74
CA LEU A 229 -31.26 -13.81 9.88
C LEU A 229 -32.53 -14.40 9.26
N ASN A 230 -32.38 -15.36 8.34
CA ASN A 230 -33.49 -16.16 7.90
C ASN A 230 -33.97 -16.98 9.10
N LYS A 231 -35.27 -16.94 9.36
CA LYS A 231 -35.90 -17.90 10.29
C LYS A 231 -36.14 -19.16 9.44
N ASP A 232 -35.44 -20.23 9.75
CA ASP A 232 -35.79 -21.57 9.26
C ASP A 232 -37.10 -22.03 9.91
#